data_ee16c93083f0a70bd472879880d774a8
#
_entry.id   ee16c93083f0a70bd472879880d774a8
#
_cell.length_a   1.000
_cell.length_b   1.000
_cell.length_c   1.000
_cell.angle_alpha   90.00
_cell.angle_beta   90.00
_cell.angle_gamma   90.00
#
_symmetry.space_group_name_H-M   'P 1'
#
loop_
_entity.id
_entity.type
_entity.pdbx_description
1 polymer ?
#
loop_
_entity_poly.entity_id
_entity_poly.type
_entity_poly.pdbx_seq_one_letter_code
_entity_poly.pdbx_strand_id
1 'polypeptide(L)'
;MSRSSIRLAVIGCPGNVALWRGMAMRLRDACFTVVADHDSTLGRSVADAIGASVVVDSLEAALNRHSEEFDAVILSTSLSMRPELAQLAGRAQKHMMVDAPVSGTLAEAEAMIDAAEQQGVCFAVRETLRFTPSIRVIKDRLTMGKLGHPSLLRVHRWRSIHHDKRPHLAHTLFADVDLALWLFNARPTEVYALARGGGGTGTPPDYIQVHFGFPSGAMALLDFSAAHPEGKGYDSLSLIGSTGAAYADDHHNTHLLFKGGDPAALISDQGYGHLALELQGFVDAIMGKTEPPVGSKDCLTVHRVIEAIGRSLHAKQVIHEQCGVYV
;
A
#
# COMPACT_ATOMS: atom_id res chain seq x y z
N MET A 1 9.45 -28.59 15.58
CA MET A 1 8.59 -27.98 16.61
C MET A 1 7.59 -27.10 15.87
N SER A 2 6.30 -27.43 15.93
CA SER A 2 5.25 -26.58 15.37
C SER A 2 5.32 -25.22 16.07
N ARG A 3 5.64 -24.14 15.33
CA ARG A 3 5.57 -22.79 15.88
C ARG A 3 4.11 -22.53 16.27
N SER A 4 3.92 -22.20 17.54
CA SER A 4 2.69 -21.60 18.04
C SER A 4 2.29 -20.42 17.16
N SER A 5 0.98 -20.14 17.06
CA SER A 5 0.38 -18.99 16.38
C SER A 5 1.18 -17.68 16.56
N ILE A 6 1.38 -16.92 15.49
CA ILE A 6 2.04 -15.61 15.55
C ILE A 6 1.16 -14.62 16.32
N ARG A 7 1.73 -13.94 17.31
CA ARG A 7 1.02 -12.96 18.14
C ARG A 7 1.25 -11.57 17.61
N LEU A 8 0.17 -10.86 17.35
CA LEU A 8 0.19 -9.55 16.68
C LEU A 8 -0.19 -8.44 17.66
N ALA A 9 0.55 -7.33 17.61
CA ALA A 9 0.19 -6.07 18.24
C ALA A 9 -0.26 -5.06 17.17
N VAL A 10 -1.36 -4.34 17.43
CA VAL A 10 -1.84 -3.23 16.60
C VAL A 10 -1.39 -1.93 17.25
N ILE A 11 -0.68 -1.09 16.52
CA ILE A 11 -0.17 0.20 16.97
C ILE A 11 -0.82 1.31 16.15
N GLY A 12 -1.70 2.06 16.78
CA GLY A 12 -2.62 2.98 16.12
C GLY A 12 -3.84 2.26 15.53
N CYS A 13 -5.01 2.78 15.80
CA CYS A 13 -6.28 2.19 15.38
C CYS A 13 -6.98 3.15 14.41
N PRO A 14 -6.84 3.01 13.08
CA PRO A 14 -7.69 3.79 12.18
C PRO A 14 -9.16 3.42 12.43
N GLY A 15 -10.01 4.42 12.56
CA GLY A 15 -11.32 4.43 13.17
C GLY A 15 -12.41 3.46 12.68
N ASN A 16 -12.08 2.42 11.92
CA ASN A 16 -13.05 1.42 11.46
C ASN A 16 -12.88 0.06 12.17
N VAL A 17 -13.51 -0.08 13.32
CA VAL A 17 -13.50 -1.30 14.14
C VAL A 17 -13.99 -2.54 13.37
N ALA A 18 -14.95 -2.37 12.44
CA ALA A 18 -15.48 -3.47 11.65
C ALA A 18 -14.43 -4.09 10.69
N LEU A 19 -13.50 -3.27 10.19
CA LEU A 19 -12.38 -3.76 9.37
C LEU A 19 -11.49 -4.70 10.18
N TRP A 20 -11.10 -4.30 11.38
CA TRP A 20 -10.25 -5.08 12.27
C TRP A 20 -10.91 -6.41 12.63
N ARG A 21 -12.21 -6.39 12.98
CA ARG A 21 -12.97 -7.63 13.23
C ARG A 21 -12.99 -8.54 12.00
N GLY A 22 -13.24 -7.98 10.82
CA GLY A 22 -13.28 -8.73 9.58
C GLY A 22 -11.95 -9.42 9.24
N MET A 23 -10.81 -8.78 9.55
CA MET A 23 -9.47 -9.36 9.40
C MET A 23 -9.24 -10.46 10.42
N ALA A 24 -9.50 -10.20 11.71
CA ALA A 24 -9.25 -11.17 12.79
C ALA A 24 -9.99 -12.48 12.59
N MET A 25 -11.24 -12.43 12.15
CA MET A 25 -12.07 -13.61 11.91
C MET A 25 -11.57 -14.54 10.80
N ARG A 26 -10.70 -14.06 9.91
CA ARG A 26 -10.21 -14.80 8.74
C ARG A 26 -8.73 -15.16 8.82
N LEU A 27 -8.05 -14.67 9.85
CA LEU A 27 -6.62 -14.91 10.04
C LEU A 27 -6.38 -16.34 10.52
N ARG A 28 -5.36 -16.98 9.96
CA ARG A 28 -4.91 -18.33 10.33
C ARG A 28 -3.50 -18.27 10.87
N ASP A 29 -3.19 -19.15 11.79
CA ASP A 29 -1.86 -19.28 12.41
C ASP A 29 -1.38 -17.97 13.09
N ALA A 30 -2.30 -17.07 13.42
CA ALA A 30 -1.99 -15.85 14.15
C ALA A 30 -3.18 -15.37 14.98
N CYS A 31 -2.91 -14.57 16.01
CA CYS A 31 -3.92 -13.92 16.84
C CYS A 31 -3.43 -12.53 17.26
N PHE A 32 -4.36 -11.65 17.55
CA PHE A 32 -4.06 -10.36 18.15
C PHE A 32 -4.00 -10.50 19.67
N THR A 33 -3.00 -9.90 20.28
CA THR A 33 -2.78 -9.96 21.73
C THR A 33 -2.71 -8.59 22.38
N VAL A 34 -2.19 -7.57 21.67
CA VAL A 34 -1.96 -6.22 22.17
C VAL A 34 -2.56 -5.18 21.22
N VAL A 35 -3.18 -4.16 21.78
CA VAL A 35 -3.57 -2.93 21.08
C VAL A 35 -2.94 -1.74 21.78
N ALA A 36 -2.27 -0.87 21.03
CA ALA A 36 -1.71 0.37 21.52
C ALA A 36 -2.30 1.57 20.76
N ASP A 37 -3.03 2.42 21.47
CA ASP A 37 -3.59 3.66 20.92
C ASP A 37 -3.68 4.72 22.01
N HIS A 38 -3.34 5.97 21.68
CA HIS A 38 -3.46 7.11 22.60
C HIS A 38 -4.93 7.40 22.97
N ASP A 39 -5.88 7.07 22.09
CA ASP A 39 -7.31 7.05 22.41
C ASP A 39 -7.68 5.71 23.04
N SER A 40 -7.72 5.67 24.36
CA SER A 40 -8.02 4.46 25.12
C SER A 40 -9.41 3.88 24.82
N THR A 41 -10.39 4.70 24.41
CA THR A 41 -11.74 4.26 24.05
C THR A 41 -11.72 3.53 22.72
N LEU A 42 -11.05 4.10 21.72
CA LEU A 42 -10.87 3.48 20.42
C LEU A 42 -10.02 2.19 20.54
N GLY A 43 -8.91 2.26 21.27
CA GLY A 43 -8.04 1.11 21.52
C GLY A 43 -8.80 -0.06 22.13
N ARG A 44 -9.63 0.18 23.13
CA ARG A 44 -10.48 -0.85 23.76
C ARG A 44 -11.52 -1.41 22.80
N SER A 45 -12.19 -0.55 22.03
CA SER A 45 -13.18 -0.98 21.04
C SER A 45 -12.57 -1.89 19.95
N VAL A 46 -11.35 -1.59 19.53
CA VAL A 46 -10.62 -2.45 18.59
C VAL A 46 -10.19 -3.74 19.26
N ALA A 47 -9.62 -3.70 20.48
CA ALA A 47 -9.19 -4.87 21.23
C ALA A 47 -10.35 -5.88 21.42
N ASP A 48 -11.51 -5.39 21.84
CA ASP A 48 -12.74 -6.22 22.00
C ASP A 48 -13.16 -6.85 20.65
N ALA A 49 -13.02 -6.11 19.55
CA ALA A 49 -13.41 -6.60 18.23
C ALA A 49 -12.49 -7.69 17.67
N ILE A 50 -11.19 -7.67 18.03
CA ILE A 50 -10.17 -8.60 17.53
C ILE A 50 -9.76 -9.66 18.57
N GLY A 51 -10.27 -9.56 19.79
CA GLY A 51 -9.98 -10.50 20.88
C GLY A 51 -8.63 -10.29 21.55
N ALA A 52 -8.07 -9.07 21.48
CA ALA A 52 -6.82 -8.74 22.17
C ALA A 52 -7.07 -8.49 23.67
N SER A 53 -6.20 -9.04 24.53
CA SER A 53 -6.34 -8.96 25.99
C SER A 53 -5.67 -7.73 26.60
N VAL A 54 -4.70 -7.14 25.93
CA VAL A 54 -3.90 -6.02 26.43
C VAL A 54 -4.20 -4.75 25.64
N VAL A 55 -4.47 -3.66 26.37
CA VAL A 55 -4.62 -2.31 25.80
C VAL A 55 -3.68 -1.37 26.54
N VAL A 56 -2.84 -0.66 25.78
CA VAL A 56 -1.86 0.32 26.27
C VAL A 56 -1.94 1.60 25.43
N ASP A 57 -1.24 2.64 25.83
CA ASP A 57 -1.28 3.96 25.19
C ASP A 57 -0.26 4.13 24.05
N SER A 58 0.82 3.32 24.03
CA SER A 58 1.90 3.46 23.05
C SER A 58 2.64 2.15 22.79
N LEU A 59 3.44 2.10 21.71
CA LEU A 59 4.35 0.97 21.44
C LEU A 59 5.40 0.85 22.54
N GLU A 60 5.93 1.96 23.05
CA GLU A 60 6.90 1.96 24.14
C GLU A 60 6.34 1.28 25.38
N ALA A 61 5.09 1.60 25.73
CA ALA A 61 4.40 0.95 26.85
C ALA A 61 4.19 -0.54 26.61
N ALA A 62 3.82 -0.93 25.37
CA ALA A 62 3.70 -2.33 24.96
C ALA A 62 5.03 -3.08 25.09
N LEU A 63 6.12 -2.51 24.59
CA LEU A 63 7.45 -3.12 24.66
C LEU A 63 7.98 -3.22 26.11
N ASN A 64 7.75 -2.19 26.92
CA ASN A 64 8.27 -2.16 28.29
C ASN A 64 7.55 -3.14 29.23
N ARG A 65 6.26 -3.42 29.01
CA ARG A 65 5.44 -4.19 29.95
C ARG A 65 4.96 -5.51 29.39
N HIS A 66 4.85 -5.66 28.06
CA HIS A 66 4.19 -6.75 27.37
C HIS A 66 4.99 -7.30 26.18
N SER A 67 6.32 -7.06 26.14
CA SER A 67 7.16 -7.46 25.00
C SER A 67 7.05 -8.94 24.66
N GLU A 68 6.90 -9.79 25.67
CA GLU A 68 6.78 -11.24 25.49
C GLU A 68 5.40 -11.69 24.99
N GLU A 69 4.44 -10.77 24.88
CA GLU A 69 3.06 -11.09 24.48
C GLU A 69 2.80 -10.95 22.99
N PHE A 70 3.77 -10.41 22.21
CA PHE A 70 3.64 -10.29 20.75
C PHE A 70 4.96 -10.52 20.02
N ASP A 71 4.84 -11.02 18.80
CA ASP A 71 5.97 -11.36 17.93
C ASP A 71 6.12 -10.33 16.80
N ALA A 72 5.03 -9.67 16.42
CA ALA A 72 4.98 -8.71 15.33
C ALA A 72 4.08 -7.52 15.64
N VAL A 73 4.37 -6.38 15.00
CA VAL A 73 3.58 -5.13 15.09
C VAL A 73 2.98 -4.76 13.74
N ILE A 74 1.77 -4.21 13.78
CA ILE A 74 1.12 -3.54 12.64
C ILE A 74 1.09 -2.05 12.95
N LEU A 75 1.86 -1.24 12.21
CA LEU A 75 2.00 0.19 12.42
C LEU A 75 0.98 0.94 11.54
N SER A 76 -0.15 1.31 12.16
CA SER A 76 -1.26 2.04 11.53
C SER A 76 -1.40 3.45 12.09
N THR A 77 -0.28 4.15 12.27
CA THR A 77 -0.18 5.48 12.85
C THR A 77 -0.07 6.58 11.79
N SER A 78 0.01 7.85 12.22
CA SER A 78 0.32 8.96 11.32
C SER A 78 1.68 8.76 10.65
N LEU A 79 1.83 9.27 9.43
CA LEU A 79 3.03 9.11 8.61
C LEU A 79 4.31 9.55 9.34
N SER A 80 4.24 10.66 10.09
CA SER A 80 5.38 11.22 10.82
C SER A 80 5.88 10.37 11.97
N MET A 81 5.06 9.48 12.53
CA MET A 81 5.44 8.62 13.66
C MET A 81 6.05 7.29 13.20
N ARG A 82 5.75 6.85 11.98
CA ARG A 82 6.13 5.51 11.49
C ARG A 82 7.62 5.24 11.52
N PRO A 83 8.51 6.18 11.09
CA PRO A 83 9.95 5.92 11.09
C PRO A 83 10.53 5.62 12.48
N GLU A 84 10.13 6.39 13.49
CA GLU A 84 10.58 6.18 14.86
C GLU A 84 10.04 4.86 15.43
N LEU A 85 8.75 4.59 15.25
CA LEU A 85 8.11 3.36 15.74
C LEU A 85 8.66 2.11 15.06
N ALA A 86 8.97 2.16 13.76
CA ALA A 86 9.57 1.04 13.05
C ALA A 86 10.99 0.74 13.55
N GLN A 87 11.81 1.77 13.80
CA GLN A 87 13.13 1.60 14.39
C GLN A 87 13.05 1.03 15.81
N LEU A 88 12.07 1.48 16.60
CA LEU A 88 11.84 0.94 17.93
C LEU A 88 11.44 -0.53 17.89
N ALA A 89 10.52 -0.91 17.01
CA ALA A 89 10.10 -2.29 16.79
C ALA A 89 11.27 -3.18 16.31
N GLY A 90 12.09 -2.67 15.37
CA GLY A 90 13.27 -3.36 14.87
C GLY A 90 14.26 -3.66 16.01
N ARG A 91 14.64 -2.64 16.79
CA ARG A 91 15.52 -2.82 17.96
C ARG A 91 14.99 -3.83 18.98
N ALA A 92 13.68 -3.94 19.09
CA ALA A 92 13.01 -4.91 19.95
C ALA A 92 12.81 -6.31 19.27
N GLN A 93 13.42 -6.50 18.10
CA GLN A 93 13.34 -7.73 17.30
C GLN A 93 11.90 -8.17 16.98
N LYS A 94 10.99 -7.20 16.73
CA LYS A 94 9.63 -7.48 16.32
C LYS A 94 9.52 -7.41 14.79
N HIS A 95 8.89 -8.41 14.19
CA HIS A 95 8.47 -8.31 12.79
C HIS A 95 7.51 -7.14 12.62
N MET A 96 7.49 -6.50 11.46
CA MET A 96 6.67 -5.30 11.28
C MET A 96 5.97 -5.26 9.94
N MET A 97 4.70 -4.86 9.98
CA MET A 97 3.90 -4.46 8.84
C MET A 97 3.54 -2.99 9.00
N VAL A 98 3.87 -2.17 8.03
CA VAL A 98 3.70 -0.72 8.09
C VAL A 98 2.70 -0.28 7.02
N ASP A 99 1.75 0.56 7.38
CA ASP A 99 0.80 1.13 6.40
C ASP A 99 1.53 1.91 5.30
N ALA A 100 1.04 1.78 4.08
CA ALA A 100 1.52 2.59 2.96
C ALA A 100 0.97 4.04 3.03
N PRO A 101 1.79 5.04 2.64
CA PRO A 101 3.24 4.97 2.47
C PRO A 101 3.93 4.77 3.82
N VAL A 102 5.05 4.07 3.83
CA VAL A 102 5.74 3.79 5.11
C VAL A 102 6.35 5.05 5.72
N SER A 103 6.77 6.01 4.89
CA SER A 103 7.42 7.26 5.28
C SER A 103 7.16 8.38 4.28
N GLY A 104 7.58 9.60 4.61
CA GLY A 104 7.52 10.77 3.71
C GLY A 104 8.66 10.82 2.70
N THR A 105 9.80 10.20 2.99
CA THR A 105 11.02 10.26 2.20
C THR A 105 11.66 8.89 1.99
N LEU A 106 12.46 8.76 0.93
CA LEU A 106 13.25 7.53 0.69
C LEU A 106 14.22 7.25 1.83
N ALA A 107 14.92 8.26 2.34
CA ALA A 107 15.91 8.09 3.42
C ALA A 107 15.28 7.55 4.71
N GLU A 108 14.07 8.01 5.06
CA GLU A 108 13.33 7.44 6.20
C GLU A 108 12.94 5.98 5.94
N ALA A 109 12.47 5.65 4.73
CA ALA A 109 12.13 4.28 4.35
C ALA A 109 13.36 3.36 4.43
N GLU A 110 14.51 3.80 3.90
CA GLU A 110 15.77 3.07 4.00
C GLU A 110 16.15 2.81 5.46
N ALA A 111 16.11 3.83 6.33
CA ALA A 111 16.42 3.67 7.74
C ALA A 111 15.48 2.69 8.48
N MET A 112 14.21 2.66 8.13
CA MET A 112 13.24 1.70 8.68
C MET A 112 13.54 0.26 8.25
N ILE A 113 13.87 0.07 6.98
CA ILE A 113 14.19 -1.23 6.40
C ILE A 113 15.51 -1.74 6.96
N ASP A 114 16.54 -0.90 7.00
CA ASP A 114 17.85 -1.23 7.61
C ASP A 114 17.69 -1.69 9.06
N ALA A 115 16.84 -1.03 9.84
CA ALA A 115 16.57 -1.43 11.22
C ALA A 115 15.91 -2.83 11.32
N ALA A 116 15.10 -3.21 10.35
CA ALA A 116 14.50 -4.54 10.28
C ALA A 116 15.53 -5.60 9.83
N GLU A 117 16.28 -5.31 8.77
CA GLU A 117 17.25 -6.23 8.17
C GLU A 117 18.41 -6.53 9.13
N GLN A 118 18.93 -5.53 9.85
CA GLN A 118 19.98 -5.70 10.86
C GLN A 118 19.58 -6.66 11.99
N GLN A 119 18.30 -6.77 12.27
CA GLN A 119 17.78 -7.68 13.29
C GLN A 119 17.22 -8.98 12.71
N GLY A 120 17.24 -9.14 11.40
CA GLY A 120 16.70 -10.34 10.73
C GLY A 120 15.18 -10.49 10.90
N VAL A 121 14.45 -9.39 11.08
CA VAL A 121 13.00 -9.39 11.22
C VAL A 121 12.32 -9.09 9.89
N CYS A 122 11.13 -9.65 9.68
CA CYS A 122 10.33 -9.44 8.49
C CYS A 122 9.81 -7.99 8.48
N PHE A 123 10.04 -7.29 7.36
CA PHE A 123 9.44 -6.00 7.04
C PHE A 123 8.44 -6.18 5.89
N ALA A 124 7.22 -5.71 6.08
CA ALA A 124 6.17 -5.70 5.06
C ALA A 124 5.47 -4.35 4.99
N VAL A 125 4.97 -4.00 3.82
CA VAL A 125 4.13 -2.82 3.61
C VAL A 125 2.69 -3.27 3.47
N ARG A 126 1.79 -2.58 4.16
CA ARG A 126 0.35 -2.76 3.97
C ARG A 126 -0.12 -1.93 2.79
N GLU A 127 -0.17 -2.57 1.61
CA GLU A 127 -0.60 -1.98 0.34
C GLU A 127 -1.85 -2.70 -0.18
N THR A 128 -2.97 -2.21 0.25
CA THR A 128 -4.28 -2.85 0.06
C THR A 128 -4.71 -2.96 -1.40
N LEU A 129 -4.26 -2.07 -2.29
CA LEU A 129 -4.68 -2.11 -3.69
C LEU A 129 -4.30 -3.41 -4.39
N ARG A 130 -3.13 -3.99 -4.09
CA ARG A 130 -2.72 -5.30 -4.64
C ARG A 130 -3.68 -6.43 -4.27
N PHE A 131 -4.46 -6.27 -3.20
CA PHE A 131 -5.40 -7.28 -2.69
C PHE A 131 -6.85 -6.99 -3.07
N THR A 132 -7.15 -5.81 -3.60
CA THR A 132 -8.49 -5.47 -4.08
C THR A 132 -8.93 -6.50 -5.13
N PRO A 133 -10.11 -7.12 -4.99
CA PRO A 133 -10.52 -8.25 -5.84
C PRO A 133 -10.43 -7.96 -7.34
N SER A 134 -10.85 -6.76 -7.77
CA SER A 134 -10.76 -6.31 -9.16
C SER A 134 -9.33 -6.29 -9.68
N ILE A 135 -8.43 -5.72 -8.90
CA ILE A 135 -7.02 -5.58 -9.26
C ILE A 135 -6.34 -6.94 -9.31
N ARG A 136 -6.65 -7.82 -8.36
CA ARG A 136 -6.16 -9.21 -8.38
C ARG A 136 -6.59 -9.97 -9.61
N VAL A 137 -7.87 -9.86 -9.99
CA VAL A 137 -8.35 -10.49 -11.23
C VAL A 137 -7.57 -9.99 -12.45
N ILE A 138 -7.29 -8.69 -12.55
CA ILE A 138 -6.47 -8.13 -13.63
C ILE A 138 -5.06 -8.73 -13.61
N LYS A 139 -4.40 -8.78 -12.45
CA LYS A 139 -3.06 -9.37 -12.30
C LYS A 139 -3.03 -10.85 -12.67
N ASP A 140 -4.02 -11.62 -12.20
CA ASP A 140 -4.13 -13.04 -12.53
C ASP A 140 -4.31 -13.25 -14.05
N ARG A 141 -5.12 -12.41 -14.71
CA ARG A 141 -5.29 -12.47 -16.18
C ARG A 141 -4.03 -12.11 -16.94
N LEU A 142 -3.24 -11.14 -16.44
CA LEU A 142 -1.90 -10.86 -16.98
C LEU A 142 -0.97 -12.06 -16.81
N THR A 143 -0.87 -12.61 -15.61
CA THR A 143 -0.02 -13.76 -15.28
C THR A 143 -0.37 -14.99 -16.11
N MET A 144 -1.65 -15.23 -16.36
CA MET A 144 -2.14 -16.30 -17.24
C MET A 144 -1.97 -16.02 -18.73
N GLY A 145 -1.37 -14.87 -19.12
CA GLY A 145 -1.21 -14.46 -20.53
C GLY A 145 -2.51 -14.08 -21.24
N LYS A 146 -3.63 -13.95 -20.51
CA LYS A 146 -4.97 -13.67 -21.12
C LYS A 146 -5.09 -12.26 -21.69
N LEU A 147 -4.28 -11.32 -21.20
CA LEU A 147 -4.22 -9.94 -21.67
C LEU A 147 -2.99 -9.69 -22.55
N GLY A 148 -2.11 -10.69 -22.71
CA GLY A 148 -0.83 -10.54 -23.38
C GLY A 148 0.14 -9.66 -22.58
N HIS A 149 1.03 -8.96 -23.28
CA HIS A 149 1.95 -8.02 -22.65
C HIS A 149 1.22 -6.71 -22.30
N PRO A 150 1.36 -6.18 -21.07
CA PRO A 150 0.77 -4.90 -20.72
C PRO A 150 1.39 -3.78 -21.56
N SER A 151 0.55 -2.96 -22.19
CA SER A 151 0.99 -1.89 -23.09
C SER A 151 0.63 -0.50 -22.58
N LEU A 152 -0.56 -0.35 -21.99
CA LEU A 152 -1.01 0.93 -21.42
C LEU A 152 -1.81 0.70 -20.15
N LEU A 153 -1.41 1.41 -19.09
CA LEU A 153 -2.17 1.53 -17.84
C LEU A 153 -2.66 2.98 -17.68
N ARG A 154 -3.91 3.14 -17.28
CA ARG A 154 -4.44 4.42 -16.80
C ARG A 154 -5.08 4.22 -15.45
N VAL A 155 -4.73 5.08 -14.49
CA VAL A 155 -5.33 5.10 -13.16
C VAL A 155 -5.85 6.51 -12.92
N HIS A 156 -7.12 6.61 -12.58
CA HIS A 156 -7.74 7.86 -12.13
C HIS A 156 -8.10 7.72 -10.67
N ARG A 157 -7.69 8.69 -9.86
CA ARG A 157 -7.98 8.73 -8.44
C ARG A 157 -8.34 10.15 -8.03
N TRP A 158 -9.62 10.44 -8.06
CA TRP A 158 -10.14 11.78 -7.81
C TRP A 158 -10.86 11.83 -6.48
N ARG A 159 -10.46 12.78 -5.64
CA ARG A 159 -10.97 12.96 -4.28
C ARG A 159 -11.36 14.41 -4.04
N SER A 160 -12.30 14.62 -3.12
CA SER A 160 -12.53 15.92 -2.49
C SER A 160 -11.72 15.98 -1.21
N ILE A 161 -10.62 16.76 -1.21
CA ILE A 161 -9.75 16.91 -0.06
C ILE A 161 -9.58 18.39 0.22
N HIS A 162 -9.97 18.84 1.41
CA HIS A 162 -9.76 20.21 1.84
C HIS A 162 -8.27 20.57 1.74
N HIS A 163 -8.00 21.80 1.33
CA HIS A 163 -6.65 22.30 1.03
C HIS A 163 -5.68 22.12 2.22
N ASP A 164 -6.15 22.36 3.43
CA ASP A 164 -5.40 22.24 4.69
C ASP A 164 -5.15 20.79 5.14
N LYS A 165 -5.83 19.82 4.53
CA LYS A 165 -5.74 18.39 4.83
C LYS A 165 -5.07 17.58 3.71
N ARG A 166 -4.48 18.26 2.71
CA ARG A 166 -3.85 17.57 1.59
C ARG A 166 -2.63 16.80 2.03
N PRO A 167 -2.54 15.53 1.65
CA PRO A 167 -1.45 14.69 2.08
C PRO A 167 -0.14 15.01 1.32
N HIS A 168 0.98 14.61 1.90
CA HIS A 168 2.28 14.65 1.26
C HIS A 168 2.27 13.88 -0.09
N LEU A 169 3.18 14.22 -1.02
CA LEU A 169 3.27 13.62 -2.35
C LEU A 169 3.36 12.08 -2.29
N ALA A 170 4.18 11.56 -1.38
CA ALA A 170 4.28 10.12 -1.16
C ALA A 170 2.94 9.50 -0.77
N HIS A 171 2.21 10.13 0.15
CA HIS A 171 0.88 9.65 0.57
C HIS A 171 -0.15 9.70 -0.55
N THR A 172 0.00 10.65 -1.48
CA THR A 172 -0.90 10.80 -2.62
C THR A 172 -0.68 9.72 -3.68
N LEU A 173 0.56 9.38 -3.97
CA LEU A 173 0.92 8.60 -5.16
C LEU A 173 1.44 7.19 -4.87
N PHE A 174 1.78 6.85 -3.62
CA PHE A 174 2.44 5.57 -3.29
C PHE A 174 1.68 4.37 -3.87
N ALA A 175 0.41 4.28 -3.57
CA ALA A 175 -0.42 3.15 -3.97
C ALA A 175 -0.56 3.00 -5.49
N ASP A 176 -0.69 4.10 -6.22
CA ASP A 176 -0.83 4.09 -7.68
C ASP A 176 0.50 3.82 -8.38
N VAL A 177 1.61 4.32 -7.83
CA VAL A 177 2.96 3.99 -8.30
C VAL A 177 3.24 2.51 -8.07
N ASP A 178 3.00 2.00 -6.85
CA ASP A 178 3.16 0.59 -6.52
C ASP A 178 2.35 -0.30 -7.48
N LEU A 179 1.10 0.04 -7.70
CA LEU A 179 0.20 -0.68 -8.59
C LEU A 179 0.75 -0.74 -10.03
N ALA A 180 1.25 0.37 -10.56
CA ALA A 180 1.82 0.42 -11.90
C ALA A 180 3.06 -0.48 -12.01
N LEU A 181 4.00 -0.38 -11.06
CA LEU A 181 5.20 -1.19 -11.02
C LEU A 181 4.87 -2.69 -10.93
N TRP A 182 3.93 -3.04 -10.06
CA TRP A 182 3.51 -4.42 -9.85
C TRP A 182 2.79 -5.03 -11.07
N LEU A 183 1.89 -4.27 -11.71
CA LEU A 183 1.18 -4.75 -12.91
C LEU A 183 2.13 -4.97 -14.09
N PHE A 184 3.06 -4.03 -14.32
CA PHE A 184 4.04 -4.14 -15.39
C PHE A 184 5.21 -5.06 -15.06
N ASN A 185 5.43 -5.36 -13.77
CA ASN A 185 6.62 -6.07 -13.28
C ASN A 185 7.92 -5.43 -13.78
N ALA A 186 7.97 -4.11 -13.80
CA ALA A 186 9.07 -3.33 -14.35
C ALA A 186 9.16 -1.95 -13.67
N ARG A 187 10.37 -1.35 -13.73
CA ARG A 187 10.59 0.05 -13.36
C ARG A 187 10.47 0.94 -14.59
N PRO A 188 9.91 2.15 -14.47
CA PRO A 188 9.93 3.10 -15.58
C PRO A 188 11.36 3.56 -15.85
N THR A 189 11.68 3.76 -17.11
CA THR A 189 12.92 4.42 -17.57
C THR A 189 12.72 5.89 -17.84
N GLU A 190 11.48 6.32 -17.98
CA GLU A 190 11.08 7.70 -18.20
C GLU A 190 9.95 8.07 -17.23
N VAL A 191 10.12 9.20 -16.53
CA VAL A 191 9.14 9.75 -15.60
C VAL A 191 8.89 11.21 -15.96
N TYR A 192 7.66 11.53 -16.31
CA TYR A 192 7.23 12.92 -16.53
C TYR A 192 6.02 13.24 -15.68
N ALA A 193 6.08 14.34 -14.94
CA ALA A 193 5.01 14.75 -14.06
C ALA A 193 4.63 16.21 -14.25
N LEU A 194 3.32 16.47 -14.21
CA LEU A 194 2.71 17.78 -14.24
C LEU A 194 1.82 17.95 -13.01
N ALA A 195 1.84 19.15 -12.45
CA ALA A 195 0.97 19.50 -11.34
C ALA A 195 0.34 20.88 -11.52
N ARG A 196 -0.87 21.06 -11.01
CA ARG A 196 -1.59 22.31 -11.04
C ARG A 196 -2.33 22.57 -9.72
N GLY A 197 -2.43 23.86 -9.36
CA GLY A 197 -2.96 24.24 -8.06
C GLY A 197 -1.90 24.08 -6.96
N GLY A 198 -2.25 24.48 -5.76
CA GLY A 198 -1.29 24.53 -4.64
C GLY A 198 -0.68 25.94 -4.50
N GLY A 199 -0.67 26.44 -3.27
CA GLY A 199 -0.35 27.85 -2.96
C GLY A 199 1.06 28.08 -2.46
N GLY A 200 2.11 27.45 -3.03
CA GLY A 200 3.50 27.72 -2.64
C GLY A 200 4.32 26.48 -2.28
N THR A 201 5.59 26.71 -1.89
CA THR A 201 6.50 25.62 -1.47
C THR A 201 5.94 24.83 -0.29
N GLY A 202 5.64 23.56 -0.53
CA GLY A 202 5.17 22.62 0.52
C GLY A 202 3.67 22.33 0.51
N THR A 203 2.86 23.03 -0.28
CA THR A 203 1.43 22.71 -0.40
C THR A 203 1.23 21.72 -1.55
N PRO A 204 0.65 20.52 -1.27
CA PRO A 204 0.35 19.56 -2.33
C PRO A 204 -0.57 20.16 -3.38
N PRO A 205 -0.36 19.84 -4.67
CA PRO A 205 -1.16 20.40 -5.76
C PRO A 205 -2.60 19.87 -5.77
N ASP A 206 -3.48 20.61 -6.45
CA ASP A 206 -4.86 20.20 -6.70
C ASP A 206 -4.95 19.00 -7.63
N TYR A 207 -4.07 19.00 -8.65
CA TYR A 207 -4.02 17.98 -9.69
C TYR A 207 -2.59 17.56 -9.92
N ILE A 208 -2.39 16.24 -10.10
CA ILE A 208 -1.11 15.66 -10.50
C ILE A 208 -1.38 14.65 -11.61
N GLN A 209 -0.62 14.79 -12.71
CA GLN A 209 -0.54 13.75 -13.74
C GLN A 209 0.88 13.25 -13.82
N VAL A 210 1.04 11.93 -13.85
CA VAL A 210 2.34 11.26 -13.97
C VAL A 210 2.30 10.34 -15.18
N HIS A 211 3.28 10.46 -16.03
CA HIS A 211 3.50 9.59 -17.18
C HIS A 211 4.75 8.75 -16.97
N PHE A 212 4.62 7.46 -17.13
CA PHE A 212 5.74 6.52 -17.12
C PHE A 212 5.95 5.94 -18.51
N GLY A 213 7.22 5.88 -18.94
CA GLY A 213 7.68 5.06 -20.05
C GLY A 213 8.48 3.87 -19.50
N PHE A 214 8.17 2.67 -19.97
CA PHE A 214 8.85 1.43 -19.57
C PHE A 214 9.77 0.90 -20.65
N PRO A 215 10.80 0.08 -20.30
CA PRO A 215 11.75 -0.46 -21.28
C PRO A 215 11.11 -1.25 -22.44
N SER A 216 9.92 -1.82 -22.19
CA SER A 216 9.15 -2.55 -23.20
C SER A 216 8.45 -1.67 -24.25
N GLY A 217 8.51 -0.34 -24.10
CA GLY A 217 7.68 0.62 -24.83
C GLY A 217 6.27 0.78 -24.27
N ALA A 218 5.94 0.09 -23.18
CA ALA A 218 4.68 0.26 -22.48
C ALA A 218 4.65 1.60 -21.72
N MET A 219 3.44 2.09 -21.42
CA MET A 219 3.23 3.37 -20.74
C MET A 219 2.22 3.25 -19.60
N ALA A 220 2.37 4.11 -18.58
CA ALA A 220 1.32 4.32 -17.60
C ALA A 220 1.03 5.82 -17.42
N LEU A 221 -0.24 6.12 -17.17
CA LEU A 221 -0.75 7.44 -16.79
C LEU A 221 -1.44 7.31 -15.45
N LEU A 222 -0.92 8.03 -14.45
CA LEU A 222 -1.54 8.19 -13.14
C LEU A 222 -2.13 9.60 -13.06
N ASP A 223 -3.41 9.71 -12.75
CA ASP A 223 -4.16 10.96 -12.73
C ASP A 223 -4.84 11.13 -11.39
N PHE A 224 -4.31 12.03 -10.57
CA PHE A 224 -4.81 12.35 -9.24
C PHE A 224 -5.42 13.73 -9.18
N SER A 225 -6.58 13.84 -8.53
CA SER A 225 -7.20 15.11 -8.18
C SER A 225 -7.58 15.15 -6.70
N ALA A 226 -7.19 16.21 -6.00
CA ALA A 226 -7.68 16.57 -4.67
C ALA A 226 -8.84 17.58 -4.71
N ALA A 227 -9.13 18.16 -5.89
CA ALA A 227 -10.12 19.21 -6.07
C ALA A 227 -11.42 18.71 -6.74
N HIS A 228 -11.73 17.43 -6.59
CA HIS A 228 -13.01 16.90 -7.04
C HIS A 228 -14.15 17.54 -6.22
N PRO A 229 -15.32 17.84 -6.81
CA PRO A 229 -16.47 18.33 -6.07
C PRO A 229 -16.83 17.45 -4.87
N GLU A 230 -17.41 18.04 -3.83
CA GLU A 230 -17.86 17.28 -2.67
C GLU A 230 -18.79 16.14 -3.05
N GLY A 231 -18.58 14.99 -2.44
CA GLY A 231 -19.33 13.76 -2.70
C GLY A 231 -18.44 12.53 -2.75
N LYS A 232 -18.87 11.51 -3.47
CA LYS A 232 -18.07 10.31 -3.69
C LYS A 232 -16.93 10.64 -4.67
N GLY A 233 -15.71 10.24 -4.31
CA GLY A 233 -14.58 10.28 -5.23
C GLY A 233 -14.81 9.39 -6.45
N TYR A 234 -13.90 9.46 -7.41
CA TYR A 234 -13.90 8.60 -8.59
C TYR A 234 -12.58 7.83 -8.67
N ASP A 235 -12.67 6.51 -8.67
CA ASP A 235 -11.53 5.62 -8.88
C ASP A 235 -11.80 4.75 -10.10
N SER A 236 -10.86 4.75 -11.05
CA SER A 236 -10.93 3.84 -12.18
C SER A 236 -9.54 3.38 -12.61
N LEU A 237 -9.48 2.20 -13.20
CA LEU A 237 -8.29 1.64 -13.79
C LEU A 237 -8.64 1.06 -15.16
N SER A 238 -7.80 1.36 -16.15
CA SER A 238 -7.86 0.73 -17.47
C SER A 238 -6.49 0.13 -17.78
N LEU A 239 -6.44 -1.17 -18.07
CA LEU A 239 -5.24 -1.85 -18.54
C LEU A 239 -5.49 -2.39 -19.94
N ILE A 240 -4.66 -1.99 -20.89
CA ILE A 240 -4.66 -2.48 -22.27
C ILE A 240 -3.40 -3.32 -22.45
N GLY A 241 -3.59 -4.56 -22.82
CA GLY A 241 -2.50 -5.46 -23.20
C GLY A 241 -2.53 -5.77 -24.69
N SER A 242 -1.55 -6.54 -25.18
CA SER A 242 -1.40 -6.86 -26.61
C SER A 242 -2.51 -7.74 -27.16
N THR A 243 -3.25 -8.47 -26.31
CA THR A 243 -4.31 -9.41 -26.74
C THR A 243 -5.65 -9.19 -26.04
N GLY A 244 -5.76 -8.19 -25.14
CA GLY A 244 -7.00 -7.92 -24.44
C GLY A 244 -6.90 -6.66 -23.58
N ALA A 245 -8.03 -6.24 -23.00
CA ALA A 245 -8.09 -5.11 -22.09
C ALA A 245 -8.94 -5.44 -20.87
N ALA A 246 -8.68 -4.75 -19.75
CA ALA A 246 -9.44 -4.85 -18.52
C ALA A 246 -9.75 -3.45 -17.99
N TYR A 247 -10.94 -3.27 -17.47
CA TYR A 247 -11.44 -2.03 -16.90
C TYR A 247 -11.99 -2.30 -15.51
N ALA A 248 -11.61 -1.50 -14.54
CA ALA A 248 -12.14 -1.51 -13.19
C ALA A 248 -12.65 -0.11 -12.84
N ASP A 249 -13.89 -0.01 -12.38
CA ASP A 249 -14.54 1.24 -12.01
C ASP A 249 -15.28 1.06 -10.69
N ASP A 250 -15.00 1.93 -9.72
CA ASP A 250 -15.62 1.87 -8.39
C ASP A 250 -17.12 2.16 -8.38
N HIS A 251 -17.61 2.92 -9.36
CA HIS A 251 -19.01 3.35 -9.36
C HIS A 251 -20.01 2.20 -9.54
N HIS A 252 -19.61 1.17 -10.25
CA HIS A 252 -20.51 0.07 -10.60
C HIS A 252 -20.07 -1.27 -10.02
N ASN A 253 -18.92 -1.31 -9.33
CA ASN A 253 -18.33 -2.57 -8.84
C ASN A 253 -18.29 -3.67 -9.92
N THR A 254 -18.11 -3.25 -11.15
CA THR A 254 -18.19 -4.09 -12.34
C THR A 254 -16.88 -3.97 -13.10
N HIS A 255 -16.27 -5.11 -13.41
CA HIS A 255 -15.07 -5.17 -14.21
C HIS A 255 -15.44 -5.69 -15.59
N LEU A 256 -15.01 -4.99 -16.62
CA LEU A 256 -15.22 -5.43 -17.98
C LEU A 256 -13.91 -6.02 -18.52
N LEU A 257 -13.98 -7.27 -18.97
CA LEU A 257 -12.89 -7.96 -19.63
C LEU A 257 -13.18 -8.07 -21.12
N PHE A 258 -12.28 -7.54 -21.95
CA PHE A 258 -12.35 -7.60 -23.39
C PHE A 258 -11.31 -8.58 -23.94
N LYS A 259 -11.76 -9.56 -24.71
CA LYS A 259 -10.92 -10.59 -25.35
C LYS A 259 -11.21 -10.72 -26.85
N GLY A 260 -11.47 -9.61 -27.53
CA GLY A 260 -11.99 -9.67 -28.89
C GLY A 260 -13.43 -10.24 -28.91
N GLY A 261 -14.42 -9.43 -29.11
CA GLY A 261 -15.84 -9.75 -28.97
C GLY A 261 -16.53 -8.94 -27.86
N ASP A 262 -17.69 -9.40 -27.41
CA ASP A 262 -18.45 -8.71 -26.37
C ASP A 262 -17.71 -8.74 -25.01
N PRO A 263 -17.75 -7.64 -24.24
CA PRO A 263 -17.12 -7.58 -22.92
C PRO A 263 -17.81 -8.52 -21.93
N ALA A 264 -17.01 -9.23 -21.15
CA ALA A 264 -17.51 -10.00 -20.01
C ALA A 264 -17.45 -9.16 -18.74
N ALA A 265 -18.57 -8.99 -18.04
CA ALA A 265 -18.62 -8.34 -16.74
C ALA A 265 -18.17 -9.32 -15.63
N LEU A 266 -17.28 -8.86 -14.77
CA LEU A 266 -16.84 -9.58 -13.57
C LEU A 266 -17.33 -8.79 -12.36
N ILE A 267 -18.16 -9.41 -11.54
CA ILE A 267 -18.61 -8.83 -10.26
C ILE A 267 -17.68 -9.36 -9.17
N SER A 268 -17.09 -8.48 -8.37
CA SER A 268 -16.25 -8.85 -7.23
C SER A 268 -16.96 -8.58 -5.90
N ASP A 269 -16.72 -9.45 -4.92
CA ASP A 269 -17.19 -9.24 -3.55
C ASP A 269 -16.40 -8.07 -2.90
N GLN A 270 -17.12 -7.10 -2.34
CA GLN A 270 -16.57 -5.96 -1.61
C GLN A 270 -16.34 -6.24 -0.11
N GLY A 271 -16.42 -7.49 0.32
CA GLY A 271 -16.18 -7.84 1.72
C GLY A 271 -14.74 -7.56 2.16
N TYR A 272 -14.52 -7.45 3.46
CA TYR A 272 -13.19 -7.20 4.07
C TYR A 272 -12.19 -8.37 3.90
N GLY A 273 -12.53 -9.39 3.13
CA GLY A 273 -11.70 -10.57 2.90
C GLY A 273 -10.33 -10.27 2.29
N HIS A 274 -10.24 -9.25 1.45
CA HIS A 274 -8.98 -8.83 0.82
C HIS A 274 -7.96 -8.29 1.85
N LEU A 275 -8.40 -7.57 2.89
CA LEU A 275 -7.54 -7.08 3.96
C LEU A 275 -6.99 -8.23 4.82
N ALA A 276 -7.81 -9.27 5.03
CA ALA A 276 -7.36 -10.46 5.72
C ALA A 276 -6.32 -11.25 4.90
N LEU A 277 -6.45 -11.29 3.58
CA LEU A 277 -5.44 -11.91 2.70
C LEU A 277 -4.10 -11.18 2.75
N GLU A 278 -4.12 -9.86 2.80
CA GLU A 278 -2.92 -9.04 2.95
C GLU A 278 -2.18 -9.36 4.25
N LEU A 279 -2.91 -9.33 5.37
CA LEU A 279 -2.36 -9.65 6.68
C LEU A 279 -1.91 -11.11 6.78
N GLN A 280 -2.64 -12.05 6.16
CA GLN A 280 -2.24 -13.46 6.11
C GLN A 280 -0.91 -13.63 5.35
N GLY A 281 -0.69 -12.88 4.28
CA GLY A 281 0.58 -12.89 3.55
C GLY A 281 1.77 -12.46 4.42
N PHE A 282 1.58 -11.48 5.30
CA PHE A 282 2.59 -11.09 6.28
C PHE A 282 2.85 -12.20 7.32
N VAL A 283 1.81 -12.82 7.85
CA VAL A 283 1.94 -13.96 8.78
C VAL A 283 2.68 -15.13 8.12
N ASP A 284 2.33 -15.45 6.87
CA ASP A 284 2.99 -16.52 6.12
C ASP A 284 4.46 -16.22 5.85
N ALA A 285 4.81 -14.94 5.64
CA ALA A 285 6.19 -14.50 5.49
C ALA A 285 6.99 -14.65 6.80
N ILE A 286 6.43 -14.25 7.96
CA ILE A 286 7.05 -14.47 9.27
C ILE A 286 7.32 -15.96 9.52
N MET A 287 6.40 -16.81 9.09
CA MET A 287 6.52 -18.27 9.23
C MET A 287 7.50 -18.89 8.21
N GLY A 288 8.07 -18.11 7.29
CA GLY A 288 8.99 -18.57 6.25
C GLY A 288 8.31 -19.40 5.15
N LYS A 289 6.99 -19.26 4.97
CA LYS A 289 6.23 -19.97 3.93
C LYS A 289 6.34 -19.25 2.57
N THR A 290 6.39 -17.91 2.58
CA THR A 290 6.45 -17.05 1.39
C THR A 290 7.29 -15.82 1.68
N GLU A 291 7.67 -15.08 0.63
CA GLU A 291 8.13 -13.69 0.78
C GLU A 291 6.97 -12.77 1.16
N PRO A 292 7.24 -11.62 1.81
CA PRO A 292 6.21 -10.61 2.07
C PRO A 292 5.54 -10.17 0.76
N PRO A 293 4.21 -10.02 0.73
CA PRO A 293 3.48 -9.63 -0.49
C PRO A 293 3.93 -8.27 -1.07
N VAL A 294 4.31 -7.35 -0.20
CA VAL A 294 4.98 -6.08 -0.50
C VAL A 294 6.11 -5.95 0.50
N GLY A 295 7.33 -6.16 0.04
CA GLY A 295 8.52 -6.18 0.90
C GLY A 295 9.37 -4.92 0.78
N SER A 296 10.55 -4.96 1.42
CA SER A 296 11.55 -3.88 1.43
C SER A 296 11.88 -3.37 0.02
N LYS A 297 12.12 -4.28 -0.91
CA LYS A 297 12.51 -3.97 -2.29
C LYS A 297 11.42 -3.21 -3.04
N ASP A 298 10.16 -3.65 -2.93
CA ASP A 298 9.01 -2.96 -3.53
C ASP A 298 8.91 -1.54 -2.95
N CYS A 299 8.95 -1.43 -1.62
CA CYS A 299 8.86 -0.18 -0.89
C CYS A 299 9.90 0.84 -1.36
N LEU A 300 11.19 0.47 -1.38
CA LEU A 300 12.27 1.35 -1.82
C LEU A 300 12.13 1.73 -3.30
N THR A 301 11.67 0.79 -4.13
CA THR A 301 11.45 1.08 -5.55
C THR A 301 10.37 2.14 -5.75
N VAL A 302 9.26 2.01 -5.03
CA VAL A 302 8.16 3.01 -5.08
C VAL A 302 8.67 4.38 -4.62
N HIS A 303 9.41 4.45 -3.51
CA HIS A 303 9.96 5.72 -3.01
C HIS A 303 10.93 6.37 -4.01
N ARG A 304 11.81 5.61 -4.66
CA ARG A 304 12.71 6.12 -5.71
C ARG A 304 11.95 6.70 -6.89
N VAL A 305 10.88 6.04 -7.32
CA VAL A 305 10.02 6.55 -8.41
C VAL A 305 9.29 7.82 -7.97
N ILE A 306 8.83 7.91 -6.70
CA ILE A 306 8.21 9.14 -6.17
C ILE A 306 9.22 10.29 -6.12
N GLU A 307 10.49 10.04 -5.79
CA GLU A 307 11.54 11.06 -5.89
C GLU A 307 11.77 11.51 -7.34
N ALA A 308 11.75 10.58 -8.30
CA ALA A 308 11.86 10.93 -9.72
C ALA A 308 10.66 11.79 -10.17
N ILE A 309 9.45 11.50 -9.68
CA ILE A 309 8.25 12.35 -9.89
C ILE A 309 8.50 13.75 -9.32
N GLY A 310 9.01 13.86 -8.09
CA GLY A 310 9.34 15.12 -7.45
C GLY A 310 10.37 15.94 -8.26
N ARG A 311 11.42 15.28 -8.77
CA ARG A 311 12.43 15.90 -9.66
C ARG A 311 11.81 16.40 -10.97
N SER A 312 10.91 15.60 -11.57
CA SER A 312 10.20 15.99 -12.80
C SER A 312 9.30 17.20 -12.60
N LEU A 313 8.53 17.24 -11.51
CA LEU A 313 7.70 18.39 -11.12
C LEU A 313 8.52 19.67 -10.95
N HIS A 314 9.69 19.56 -10.32
CA HIS A 314 10.59 20.69 -10.10
C HIS A 314 11.24 21.17 -11.39
N ALA A 315 11.81 20.24 -12.16
CA ALA A 315 12.56 20.55 -13.39
C ALA A 315 11.65 20.83 -14.59
N LYS A 316 10.37 20.44 -14.54
CA LYS A 316 9.38 20.52 -15.63
C LYS A 316 9.84 19.81 -16.91
N GLN A 317 10.53 18.68 -16.75
CA GLN A 317 11.06 17.87 -17.85
C GLN A 317 11.00 16.39 -17.53
N VAL A 318 11.21 15.56 -18.55
CA VAL A 318 11.33 14.10 -18.37
C VAL A 318 12.58 13.79 -17.56
N ILE A 319 12.43 12.91 -16.58
CA ILE A 319 13.55 12.32 -15.84
C ILE A 319 13.79 10.94 -16.43
N HIS A 320 15.02 10.70 -16.87
CA HIS A 320 15.47 9.40 -17.36
C HIS A 320 16.12 8.63 -16.21
N GLU A 321 15.57 7.47 -15.90
CA GLU A 321 16.09 6.55 -14.88
C GLU A 321 16.90 5.44 -15.56
N GLN A 322 18.02 5.05 -14.95
CA GLN A 322 18.78 3.93 -15.45
C GLN A 322 17.98 2.63 -15.32
N CYS A 323 17.98 1.82 -16.37
CA CYS A 323 17.29 0.54 -16.42
C CYS A 323 17.93 -0.43 -15.40
N GLY A 324 17.35 -0.51 -14.19
CA GLY A 324 17.68 -1.56 -13.23
C GLY A 324 16.69 -2.71 -13.43
N VAL A 325 17.17 -3.88 -13.78
CA VAL A 325 16.34 -5.09 -13.86
C VAL A 325 15.72 -5.34 -12.47
N TYR A 326 14.42 -5.64 -12.44
CA TYR A 326 13.80 -6.29 -11.27
C TYR A 326 14.45 -7.69 -11.15
N VAL A 327 15.46 -7.83 -10.31
CA VAL A 327 16.05 -9.12 -9.94
C VAL A 327 15.50 -9.56 -8.61
#